data_a24641ac9be5172fb3eb04c3db416113
#
_entry.id   a24641ac9be5172fb3eb04c3db416113
#
_cell.length_a   1.000
_cell.length_b   1.000
_cell.length_c   1.000
_cell.angle_alpha   90.00
_cell.angle_beta   90.00
_cell.angle_gamma   90.00
#
_symmetry.space_group_name_H-M   'P 1'
#
loop_
_entity.id
_entity.type
_entity.pdbx_description
1 polymer ?
#
loop_
_entity_poly.entity_id
_entity_poly.type
_entity_poly.pdbx_seq_one_letter_code
_entity_poly.pdbx_strand_id
1 'polypeptide(L)'
;MVHEDENLPVLRNVMRNFYSPLKACDPYLRFVFLTGITKFSQLSIFGELNNIKNISMDEPYAAICGITKEEMLEQMGGYIERFALSQEMSKEDTLLKLQEKYDGYHFTWPSPDVFNPFSLLNTFAKKQIGSYWFETGTPTYLVELMKLHHYPVEEIEHIVTSGPVLDSIDAASTDPVPVIYQSGYLTIKDYNAEFENYTLGFPNREVEQGFLRFLLPHYASVSISKSPYEIQCFVGEVRKGDVDGFLSRLQTFFDDTPYELALSLIHI
;
A
#
# COMPACT_ATOMS: atom_id res chain seq x y z
N MET A 1 -16.95 3.03 7.94
CA MET A 1 -17.60 3.79 6.85
C MET A 1 -18.44 2.90 5.91
N VAL A 2 -18.04 1.68 5.60
CA VAL A 2 -18.82 0.77 4.72
C VAL A 2 -20.21 0.40 5.28
N HIS A 3 -20.44 0.57 6.58
CA HIS A 3 -21.71 0.23 7.23
C HIS A 3 -22.43 1.42 7.85
N GLU A 4 -22.06 2.67 7.50
CA GLU A 4 -22.58 3.88 8.16
C GLU A 4 -23.11 4.92 7.16
N ASP A 5 -23.70 4.48 6.05
CA ASP A 5 -24.23 5.37 5.03
C ASP A 5 -25.24 6.40 5.58
N GLU A 6 -26.03 5.99 6.59
CA GLU A 6 -26.98 6.89 7.25
C GLU A 6 -26.28 8.00 8.06
N ASN A 7 -25.11 7.73 8.64
CA ASN A 7 -24.36 8.68 9.45
C ASN A 7 -23.35 9.51 8.64
N LEU A 8 -23.09 9.13 7.40
CA LEU A 8 -22.08 9.79 6.56
C LEU A 8 -22.29 11.31 6.41
N PRO A 9 -23.53 11.84 6.19
CA PRO A 9 -23.79 13.28 6.14
C PRO A 9 -23.45 13.98 7.46
N VAL A 10 -23.74 13.35 8.60
CA VAL A 10 -23.44 13.88 9.93
C VAL A 10 -21.94 13.95 10.16
N LEU A 11 -21.22 12.88 9.88
CA LEU A 11 -19.76 12.81 9.97
C LEU A 11 -19.08 13.83 9.06
N ARG A 12 -19.55 13.99 7.83
CA ARG A 12 -19.09 15.02 6.90
C ARG A 12 -19.26 16.43 7.47
N ASN A 13 -20.40 16.71 8.08
CA ASN A 13 -20.66 18.01 8.69
C ASN A 13 -19.78 18.28 9.91
N VAL A 14 -19.53 17.27 10.74
CA VAL A 14 -18.58 17.37 11.87
C VAL A 14 -17.18 17.72 11.36
N MET A 15 -16.69 17.01 10.35
CA MET A 15 -15.37 17.26 9.76
C MET A 15 -15.30 18.65 9.12
N ARG A 16 -16.35 19.08 8.41
CA ARG A 16 -16.43 20.44 7.85
C ARG A 16 -16.31 21.48 8.95
N ASN A 17 -17.10 21.37 10.02
CA ASN A 17 -17.08 22.29 11.15
C ASN A 17 -15.73 22.31 11.87
N PHE A 18 -14.99 21.19 11.89
CA PHE A 18 -13.66 21.12 12.46
C PHE A 18 -12.61 21.85 11.60
N TYR A 19 -12.66 21.72 10.28
CA TYR A 19 -11.66 22.31 9.39
C TYR A 19 -12.00 23.72 8.90
N SER A 20 -13.27 24.11 8.81
CA SER A 20 -13.67 25.44 8.31
C SER A 20 -13.03 26.63 9.06
N PRO A 21 -12.77 26.56 10.39
CA PRO A 21 -12.09 27.65 11.09
C PRO A 21 -10.66 27.94 10.60
N LEU A 22 -9.98 26.98 9.95
CA LEU A 22 -8.62 27.19 9.41
C LEU A 22 -8.57 28.38 8.45
N LYS A 23 -9.63 28.56 7.62
CA LYS A 23 -9.72 29.69 6.71
C LYS A 23 -9.90 31.03 7.43
N ALA A 24 -10.74 31.03 8.46
CA ALA A 24 -10.96 32.25 9.28
C ALA A 24 -9.73 32.64 10.13
N CYS A 25 -8.93 31.64 10.50
CA CYS A 25 -7.73 31.81 11.29
C CYS A 25 -6.47 32.07 10.42
N ASP A 26 -6.57 32.09 9.10
CA ASP A 26 -5.43 32.31 8.20
C ASP A 26 -4.50 33.47 8.58
N PRO A 27 -5.00 34.65 8.99
CA PRO A 27 -4.14 35.75 9.43
C PRO A 27 -3.31 35.48 10.69
N TYR A 28 -3.67 34.46 11.46
CA TYR A 28 -3.02 34.07 12.73
C TYR A 28 -2.15 32.82 12.56
N LEU A 29 -2.28 32.08 11.44
CA LEU A 29 -1.56 30.85 11.17
C LEU A 29 -0.30 31.13 10.34
N ARG A 30 0.84 30.72 10.83
CA ARG A 30 2.10 30.84 10.09
C ARG A 30 2.28 29.78 9.03
N PHE A 31 1.76 28.59 9.29
CA PHE A 31 1.88 27.44 8.41
C PHE A 31 0.80 26.40 8.76
N VAL A 32 0.22 25.79 7.75
CA VAL A 32 -0.73 24.68 7.89
C VAL A 32 -0.27 23.54 6.98
N PHE A 33 -0.09 22.38 7.55
CA PHE A 33 0.21 21.14 6.80
C PHE A 33 -0.81 20.08 7.17
N LEU A 34 -1.57 19.61 6.18
CA LEU A 34 -2.55 18.55 6.33
C LEU A 34 -2.02 17.31 5.68
N THR A 35 -1.99 16.20 6.41
CA THR A 35 -1.63 14.88 5.92
C THR A 35 -2.60 13.84 6.43
N GLY A 36 -2.73 12.72 5.70
CA GLY A 36 -3.62 11.61 6.06
C GLY A 36 -3.43 10.45 5.11
N ILE A 37 -4.05 9.30 5.46
CA ILE A 37 -3.97 8.08 4.66
C ILE A 37 -4.76 8.24 3.36
N THR A 38 -5.95 8.87 3.44
CA THR A 38 -6.84 9.01 2.30
C THR A 38 -7.22 10.48 2.09
N LYS A 39 -7.32 10.88 0.83
CA LYS A 39 -7.79 12.21 0.44
C LYS A 39 -9.31 12.27 0.54
N PHE A 40 -9.82 13.06 1.44
CA PHE A 40 -11.24 13.40 1.52
C PHE A 40 -11.63 14.53 0.53
N SER A 41 -11.09 14.52 -0.67
CA SER A 41 -11.25 15.62 -1.64
C SER A 41 -12.71 15.87 -2.05
N GLN A 42 -13.54 14.83 -2.04
CA GLN A 42 -14.96 14.93 -2.40
C GLN A 42 -15.91 15.24 -1.24
N LEU A 43 -15.41 15.34 -0.02
CA LEU A 43 -16.26 15.65 1.13
C LEU A 43 -16.71 17.12 1.19
N SER A 44 -16.59 17.90 0.11
CA SER A 44 -16.92 19.34 0.11
C SER A 44 -16.28 20.14 1.27
N ILE A 45 -15.51 19.46 2.14
CA ILE A 45 -14.83 20.04 3.31
C ILE A 45 -13.71 20.97 2.84
N PHE A 46 -12.92 20.48 1.85
CA PHE A 46 -11.77 21.20 1.33
C PHE A 46 -12.12 22.17 0.19
N GLY A 47 -13.32 22.09 -0.40
CA GLY A 47 -13.80 23.08 -1.35
C GLY A 47 -13.93 24.48 -0.73
N GLU A 48 -14.09 24.56 0.58
CA GLU A 48 -14.09 25.83 1.34
C GLU A 48 -12.67 26.31 1.72
N LEU A 49 -11.68 25.39 1.73
CA LEU A 49 -10.28 25.67 2.09
C LEU A 49 -9.44 25.95 0.83
N ASN A 50 -9.85 26.97 0.06
CA ASN A 50 -9.15 27.35 -1.18
C ASN A 50 -7.77 28.00 -0.95
N ASN A 51 -7.36 28.19 0.30
CA ASN A 51 -6.03 28.65 0.73
C ASN A 51 -5.02 27.49 0.91
N ILE A 52 -5.46 26.23 0.79
CA ILE A 52 -4.59 25.07 0.91
C ILE A 52 -4.24 24.54 -0.48
N LYS A 53 -2.93 24.43 -0.78
CA LYS A 53 -2.43 23.82 -2.01
C LYS A 53 -2.33 22.30 -1.83
N ASN A 54 -2.89 21.55 -2.77
CA ASN A 54 -2.64 20.12 -2.88
C ASN A 54 -1.25 19.87 -3.49
N ILE A 55 -0.37 19.20 -2.74
CA ILE A 55 1.00 18.90 -3.14
C ILE A 55 1.28 17.39 -3.27
N SER A 56 0.23 16.56 -3.21
CA SER A 56 0.39 15.09 -3.13
C SER A 56 1.11 14.48 -4.31
N MET A 57 1.02 15.09 -5.49
CA MET A 57 1.68 14.63 -6.71
C MET A 57 2.63 15.68 -7.31
N ASP A 58 2.97 16.72 -6.54
CA ASP A 58 3.90 17.76 -7.00
C ASP A 58 5.34 17.26 -6.88
N GLU A 59 6.10 17.28 -7.96
CA GLU A 59 7.50 16.81 -8.04
C GLU A 59 8.42 17.37 -6.94
N PRO A 60 8.40 18.68 -6.59
CA PRO A 60 9.26 19.23 -5.53
C PRO A 60 9.02 18.62 -4.14
N TYR A 61 7.89 17.94 -3.94
CA TYR A 61 7.49 17.34 -2.66
C TYR A 61 7.48 15.80 -2.69
N ALA A 62 7.99 15.19 -3.77
CA ALA A 62 7.90 13.75 -4.00
C ALA A 62 8.51 12.90 -2.87
N ALA A 63 9.55 13.41 -2.19
CA ALA A 63 10.23 12.70 -1.11
C ALA A 63 9.79 13.10 0.31
N ILE A 64 8.82 14.03 0.46
CA ILE A 64 8.48 14.63 1.76
C ILE A 64 7.99 13.61 2.81
N CYS A 65 7.40 12.51 2.37
CA CYS A 65 6.85 11.46 3.25
C CYS A 65 7.71 10.20 3.33
N GLY A 66 8.91 10.20 2.73
CA GLY A 66 9.82 9.06 2.69
C GLY A 66 11.24 9.42 3.13
N ILE A 67 12.14 8.47 2.98
CA ILE A 67 13.59 8.66 3.15
C ILE A 67 14.23 8.27 1.83
N THR A 68 14.95 9.17 1.18
CA THR A 68 15.69 8.83 -0.05
C THR A 68 16.92 7.98 0.27
N LYS A 69 17.45 7.29 -0.73
CA LYS A 69 18.68 6.51 -0.57
C LYS A 69 19.87 7.38 -0.15
N GLU A 70 19.97 8.58 -0.70
CA GLU A 70 20.99 9.56 -0.37
C GLU A 70 20.89 9.99 1.09
N GLU A 71 19.71 10.36 1.55
CA GLU A 71 19.46 10.71 2.96
C GLU A 71 19.77 9.55 3.91
N MET A 72 19.37 8.33 3.55
CA MET A 72 19.68 7.14 4.35
C MET A 72 21.18 6.91 4.46
N LEU A 73 21.93 7.02 3.36
CA LEU A 73 23.38 6.83 3.38
C LEU A 73 24.09 7.93 4.15
N GLU A 74 23.65 9.17 4.02
CA GLU A 74 24.25 10.34 4.67
C GLU A 74 23.94 10.39 6.18
N GLN A 75 22.67 10.17 6.55
CA GLN A 75 22.21 10.37 7.92
C GLN A 75 22.24 9.08 8.76
N MET A 76 22.19 7.90 8.11
CA MET A 76 22.01 6.61 8.80
C MET A 76 23.17 5.64 8.58
N GLY A 77 24.33 6.07 8.04
CA GLY A 77 25.47 5.20 7.75
C GLY A 77 25.91 4.33 8.94
N GLY A 78 25.97 4.91 10.14
CA GLY A 78 26.31 4.15 11.35
C GLY A 78 25.26 3.14 11.81
N TYR A 79 23.97 3.34 11.46
CA TYR A 79 22.92 2.34 11.71
C TYR A 79 23.02 1.18 10.71
N ILE A 80 23.32 1.47 9.46
CA ILE A 80 23.54 0.47 8.39
C ILE A 80 24.70 -0.44 8.77
N GLU A 81 25.83 0.11 9.20
CA GLU A 81 27.02 -0.66 9.60
C GLU A 81 26.74 -1.57 10.81
N ARG A 82 26.09 -1.05 11.85
CA ARG A 82 25.70 -1.86 13.00
C ARG A 82 24.71 -2.95 12.66
N PHE A 83 23.79 -2.68 11.74
CA PHE A 83 22.82 -3.65 11.26
C PHE A 83 23.52 -4.74 10.43
N ALA A 84 24.40 -4.38 9.48
CA ALA A 84 25.19 -5.29 8.67
C ALA A 84 25.99 -6.27 9.55
N LEU A 85 26.70 -5.74 10.56
CA LEU A 85 27.43 -6.55 11.54
C LEU A 85 26.51 -7.52 12.30
N SER A 86 25.32 -7.06 12.72
CA SER A 86 24.37 -7.91 13.45
C SER A 86 23.78 -9.04 12.62
N GLN A 87 23.79 -8.90 11.29
CA GLN A 87 23.28 -9.88 10.34
C GLN A 87 24.40 -10.68 9.66
N GLU A 88 25.65 -10.47 10.04
CA GLU A 88 26.84 -11.09 9.42
C GLU A 88 26.87 -10.90 7.88
N MET A 89 26.48 -9.69 7.43
CA MET A 89 26.38 -9.33 6.01
C MET A 89 27.35 -8.23 5.62
N SER A 90 27.68 -8.15 4.33
CA SER A 90 28.34 -6.98 3.77
C SER A 90 27.44 -5.75 3.82
N LYS A 91 28.04 -4.55 3.73
CA LYS A 91 27.26 -3.31 3.64
C LYS A 91 26.43 -3.26 2.35
N GLU A 92 27.00 -3.74 1.26
CA GLU A 92 26.38 -3.81 -0.06
C GLU A 92 25.16 -4.73 -0.05
N ASP A 93 25.28 -5.95 0.48
CA ASP A 93 24.18 -6.90 0.61
C ASP A 93 23.09 -6.36 1.56
N THR A 94 23.50 -5.66 2.60
CA THR A 94 22.56 -5.01 3.51
C THR A 94 21.73 -3.95 2.80
N LEU A 95 22.37 -3.08 2.02
CA LEU A 95 21.68 -2.05 1.25
C LEU A 95 20.72 -2.65 0.23
N LEU A 96 21.15 -3.67 -0.51
CA LEU A 96 20.27 -4.38 -1.47
C LEU A 96 19.03 -4.97 -0.77
N LYS A 97 19.20 -5.62 0.38
CA LYS A 97 18.07 -6.17 1.13
C LYS A 97 17.13 -5.10 1.67
N LEU A 98 17.67 -3.97 2.15
CA LEU A 98 16.84 -2.87 2.62
C LEU A 98 16.06 -2.24 1.47
N GLN A 99 16.70 -2.05 0.31
CA GLN A 99 16.05 -1.54 -0.89
C GLN A 99 14.92 -2.50 -1.35
N GLU A 100 15.23 -3.77 -1.56
CA GLU A 100 14.24 -4.76 -1.98
C GLU A 100 13.03 -4.82 -1.03
N LYS A 101 13.26 -4.65 0.27
CA LYS A 101 12.22 -4.84 1.28
C LYS A 101 11.39 -3.60 1.56
N TYR A 102 11.95 -2.38 1.49
CA TYR A 102 11.32 -1.17 2.02
C TYR A 102 11.34 0.05 1.09
N ASP A 103 12.10 0.01 0.00
CA ASP A 103 12.23 1.10 -0.96
C ASP A 103 11.17 1.01 -2.07
N GLY A 104 11.14 2.00 -2.98
CA GLY A 104 10.38 1.94 -4.22
C GLY A 104 9.03 2.62 -4.19
N TYR A 105 8.75 3.48 -3.21
CA TYR A 105 7.59 4.35 -3.25
C TYR A 105 7.84 5.55 -4.17
N HIS A 106 6.86 5.85 -5.02
CA HIS A 106 6.79 7.05 -5.85
C HIS A 106 5.43 7.72 -5.69
N PHE A 107 5.41 9.00 -5.36
CA PHE A 107 4.19 9.79 -5.21
C PHE A 107 3.91 10.69 -6.41
N THR A 108 4.86 10.81 -7.33
CA THR A 108 4.76 11.42 -8.65
C THR A 108 5.72 10.74 -9.62
N TRP A 109 5.74 11.13 -10.90
CA TRP A 109 6.64 10.55 -11.89
C TRP A 109 7.13 11.61 -12.90
N PRO A 110 8.45 11.67 -13.18
CA PRO A 110 9.52 10.93 -12.50
C PRO A 110 9.79 11.45 -11.08
N SER A 111 10.26 10.58 -10.19
CA SER A 111 10.69 10.97 -8.85
C SER A 111 11.73 9.96 -8.30
N PRO A 112 12.53 10.32 -7.28
CA PRO A 112 13.36 9.33 -6.61
C PRO A 112 12.52 8.27 -5.90
N ASP A 113 13.07 7.06 -5.79
CA ASP A 113 12.57 6.05 -4.86
C ASP A 113 12.69 6.56 -3.43
N VAL A 114 11.70 6.27 -2.60
CA VAL A 114 11.78 6.54 -1.17
C VAL A 114 11.44 5.32 -0.34
N PHE A 115 12.21 5.12 0.72
CA PHE A 115 11.97 4.09 1.73
C PHE A 115 10.77 4.44 2.60
N ASN A 116 10.06 3.42 3.05
CA ASN A 116 9.11 3.55 4.14
C ASN A 116 9.86 3.86 5.44
N PRO A 117 9.70 5.06 6.03
CA PRO A 117 10.45 5.45 7.22
C PRO A 117 10.17 4.56 8.42
N PHE A 118 8.89 4.16 8.61
CA PHE A 118 8.49 3.33 9.74
C PHE A 118 9.17 1.97 9.72
N SER A 119 9.14 1.28 8.58
CA SER A 119 9.75 -0.05 8.44
C SER A 119 11.26 0.00 8.51
N LEU A 120 11.89 0.99 7.86
CA LEU A 120 13.33 1.19 7.90
C LEU A 120 13.85 1.44 9.32
N LEU A 121 13.23 2.36 10.06
CA LEU A 121 13.63 2.71 11.42
C LEU A 121 13.42 1.54 12.40
N ASN A 122 12.32 0.79 12.27
CA ASN A 122 12.08 -0.41 13.07
C ASN A 122 13.12 -1.50 12.79
N THR A 123 13.54 -1.67 11.54
CA THR A 123 14.59 -2.61 11.17
C THR A 123 15.90 -2.30 11.89
N PHE A 124 16.30 -1.04 11.92
CA PHE A 124 17.51 -0.63 12.65
C PHE A 124 17.36 -0.77 14.17
N ALA A 125 16.21 -0.41 14.71
CA ALA A 125 15.94 -0.47 16.14
C ALA A 125 15.92 -1.92 16.66
N LYS A 126 15.21 -2.81 15.94
CA LYS A 126 15.06 -4.23 16.31
C LYS A 126 16.21 -5.11 15.80
N LYS A 127 17.08 -4.59 14.93
CA LYS A 127 18.14 -5.33 14.25
C LYS A 127 17.65 -6.58 13.52
N GLN A 128 16.48 -6.48 12.92
CA GLN A 128 15.81 -7.57 12.22
C GLN A 128 15.02 -7.05 11.03
N ILE A 129 15.09 -7.74 9.87
CA ILE A 129 14.22 -7.49 8.74
C ILE A 129 12.83 -8.09 9.05
N GLY A 130 11.78 -7.27 9.00
CA GLY A 130 10.42 -7.67 9.32
C GLY A 130 9.40 -7.01 8.38
N SER A 131 8.12 -7.27 8.61
CA SER A 131 7.01 -6.63 7.89
C SER A 131 6.27 -5.68 8.83
N TYR A 132 6.94 -4.64 9.26
CA TYR A 132 6.51 -3.73 10.33
C TYR A 132 5.31 -2.87 9.95
N TRP A 133 5.20 -2.49 8.70
CA TRP A 133 4.09 -1.66 8.24
C TRP A 133 2.75 -2.38 8.39
N PHE A 134 2.70 -3.70 8.13
CA PHE A 134 1.50 -4.51 8.31
C PHE A 134 1.13 -4.78 9.78
N GLU A 135 2.07 -4.65 10.71
CA GLU A 135 1.79 -4.81 12.15
C GLU A 135 0.89 -3.68 12.68
N THR A 136 0.86 -2.52 12.01
CA THR A 136 0.17 -1.31 12.50
C THR A 136 -1.23 -1.11 11.96
N GLY A 137 -1.63 -1.82 10.91
CA GLY A 137 -2.94 -1.66 10.29
C GLY A 137 -3.37 -2.89 9.50
N THR A 138 -4.46 -3.50 9.91
CA THR A 138 -5.06 -4.60 9.16
C THR A 138 -5.86 -4.00 8.00
N PRO A 139 -5.63 -4.37 6.74
CA PRO A 139 -6.36 -3.84 5.59
C PRO A 139 -7.80 -4.41 5.47
N THR A 140 -8.47 -4.68 6.61
CA THR A 140 -9.80 -5.32 6.64
C THR A 140 -10.81 -4.58 5.76
N TYR A 141 -10.84 -3.24 5.88
CA TYR A 141 -11.71 -2.41 5.06
C TYR A 141 -11.45 -2.59 3.55
N LEU A 142 -10.17 -2.64 3.17
CA LEU A 142 -9.78 -2.79 1.77
C LEU A 142 -10.19 -4.15 1.21
N VAL A 143 -10.02 -5.22 1.99
CA VAL A 143 -10.46 -6.56 1.59
C VAL A 143 -11.98 -6.64 1.46
N GLU A 144 -12.71 -6.04 2.39
CA GLU A 144 -14.17 -5.95 2.29
C GLU A 144 -14.61 -5.20 1.03
N LEU A 145 -13.93 -4.09 0.71
CA LEU A 145 -14.17 -3.31 -0.51
C LEU A 145 -13.88 -4.14 -1.77
N MET A 146 -12.75 -4.82 -1.82
CA MET A 146 -12.36 -5.67 -2.95
C MET A 146 -13.35 -6.82 -3.17
N LYS A 147 -13.80 -7.47 -2.08
CA LYS A 147 -14.83 -8.52 -2.13
C LYS A 147 -16.16 -7.99 -2.61
N LEU A 148 -16.60 -6.86 -2.08
CA LEU A 148 -17.87 -6.24 -2.44
C LEU A 148 -17.95 -5.94 -3.95
N HIS A 149 -16.82 -5.57 -4.54
CA HIS A 149 -16.72 -5.21 -5.95
C HIS A 149 -16.14 -6.34 -6.83
N HIS A 150 -15.94 -7.55 -6.27
CA HIS A 150 -15.37 -8.71 -6.98
C HIS A 150 -14.09 -8.36 -7.76
N TYR A 151 -13.21 -7.55 -7.12
CA TYR A 151 -12.00 -7.05 -7.77
C TYR A 151 -11.02 -8.20 -8.05
N PRO A 152 -10.54 -8.38 -9.29
CA PRO A 152 -9.57 -9.42 -9.66
C PRO A 152 -8.20 -9.09 -9.07
N VAL A 153 -7.70 -9.96 -8.19
CA VAL A 153 -6.43 -9.74 -7.47
C VAL A 153 -5.22 -9.78 -8.42
N GLU A 154 -5.31 -10.55 -9.49
CA GLU A 154 -4.29 -10.69 -10.53
C GLU A 154 -4.03 -9.40 -11.33
N GLU A 155 -4.99 -8.49 -11.37
CA GLU A 155 -4.84 -7.22 -12.08
C GLU A 155 -4.09 -6.16 -11.26
N ILE A 156 -3.84 -6.40 -9.98
CA ILE A 156 -3.24 -5.40 -9.06
C ILE A 156 -1.81 -5.00 -9.49
N GLU A 157 -1.06 -5.88 -10.14
CA GLU A 157 0.32 -5.61 -10.55
C GLU A 157 0.44 -4.74 -11.81
N HIS A 158 -0.66 -4.55 -12.56
CA HIS A 158 -0.64 -3.89 -13.88
C HIS A 158 -1.77 -2.88 -14.07
N ILE A 159 -2.15 -2.20 -12.99
CA ILE A 159 -3.21 -1.19 -13.06
C ILE A 159 -2.72 0.02 -13.84
N VAL A 160 -3.47 0.40 -14.87
CA VAL A 160 -3.27 1.66 -15.60
C VAL A 160 -4.44 2.59 -15.29
N THR A 161 -4.15 3.81 -14.84
CA THR A 161 -5.17 4.76 -14.37
C THR A 161 -4.76 6.20 -14.61
N SER A 162 -5.70 7.14 -14.54
CA SER A 162 -5.44 8.57 -14.69
C SER A 162 -5.27 9.29 -13.36
N GLY A 163 -4.59 10.45 -13.35
CA GLY A 163 -4.39 11.27 -12.16
C GLY A 163 -5.69 11.63 -11.43
N PRO A 164 -6.76 12.08 -12.12
CA PRO A 164 -8.04 12.36 -11.49
C PRO A 164 -8.65 11.15 -10.74
N VAL A 165 -8.46 9.93 -11.23
CA VAL A 165 -8.91 8.71 -10.55
C VAL A 165 -8.13 8.49 -9.25
N LEU A 166 -6.81 8.68 -9.28
CA LEU A 166 -5.96 8.54 -8.09
C LEU A 166 -6.31 9.56 -7.00
N ASP A 167 -6.78 10.73 -7.39
CA ASP A 167 -7.20 11.80 -6.48
C ASP A 167 -8.63 11.65 -5.95
N SER A 168 -9.46 10.77 -6.56
CA SER A 168 -10.86 10.63 -6.20
C SER A 168 -11.08 9.46 -5.23
N ILE A 169 -11.47 9.76 -3.99
CA ILE A 169 -12.17 8.79 -3.17
C ILE A 169 -13.62 9.24 -3.09
N ASP A 170 -14.44 8.66 -3.93
CA ASP A 170 -15.88 8.78 -3.80
C ASP A 170 -16.41 7.59 -2.99
N ALA A 171 -17.17 7.87 -1.93
CA ALA A 171 -17.84 6.83 -1.14
C ALA A 171 -18.86 6.03 -2.00
N ALA A 172 -19.27 6.56 -3.15
CA ALA A 172 -20.12 5.90 -4.12
C ALA A 172 -19.32 5.19 -5.23
N SER A 173 -18.00 5.33 -5.27
CA SER A 173 -17.16 4.65 -6.27
C SER A 173 -17.09 3.16 -6.01
N THR A 174 -17.31 2.39 -7.06
CA THR A 174 -17.13 0.93 -7.05
C THR A 174 -15.68 0.52 -7.29
N ASP A 175 -14.80 1.46 -7.66
CA ASP A 175 -13.39 1.21 -7.94
C ASP A 175 -12.55 1.26 -6.64
N PRO A 176 -11.94 0.17 -6.21
CA PRO A 176 -11.07 0.14 -5.03
C PRO A 176 -9.68 0.74 -5.27
N VAL A 177 -9.26 0.94 -6.53
CA VAL A 177 -7.90 1.38 -6.89
C VAL A 177 -7.46 2.66 -6.20
N PRO A 178 -8.28 3.75 -6.14
CA PRO A 178 -7.89 4.96 -5.42
C PRO A 178 -7.61 4.72 -3.94
N VAL A 179 -8.39 3.84 -3.31
CA VAL A 179 -8.20 3.50 -1.88
C VAL A 179 -6.95 2.66 -1.69
N ILE A 180 -6.69 1.68 -2.56
CA ILE A 180 -5.49 0.83 -2.52
C ILE A 180 -4.23 1.69 -2.68
N TYR A 181 -4.23 2.60 -3.66
CA TYR A 181 -3.12 3.52 -3.91
C TYR A 181 -2.90 4.50 -2.74
N GLN A 182 -3.94 5.23 -2.33
CA GLN A 182 -3.81 6.23 -1.27
C GLN A 182 -3.48 5.61 0.10
N SER A 183 -3.86 4.37 0.33
CA SER A 183 -3.47 3.62 1.53
C SER A 183 -2.04 3.09 1.48
N GLY A 184 -1.29 3.31 0.40
CA GLY A 184 0.11 2.94 0.27
C GLY A 184 0.38 1.47 -0.09
N TYR A 185 -0.64 0.72 -0.52
CA TYR A 185 -0.44 -0.65 -1.03
C TYR A 185 0.08 -0.65 -2.46
N LEU A 186 -0.28 0.37 -3.25
CA LEU A 186 0.25 0.60 -4.58
C LEU A 186 1.01 1.92 -4.64
N THR A 187 1.90 2.00 -5.60
CA THR A 187 2.68 3.20 -5.93
C THR A 187 2.75 3.39 -7.43
N ILE A 188 3.15 4.58 -7.87
CA ILE A 188 3.38 4.86 -9.29
C ILE A 188 4.66 4.14 -9.72
N LYS A 189 4.59 3.41 -10.84
CA LYS A 189 5.74 2.71 -11.45
C LYS A 189 6.16 3.32 -12.77
N ASP A 190 5.23 3.99 -13.47
CA ASP A 190 5.49 4.62 -14.74
C ASP A 190 4.42 5.67 -15.07
N TYR A 191 4.70 6.55 -16.01
CA TYR A 191 3.77 7.52 -16.55
C TYR A 191 3.87 7.58 -18.07
N ASN A 192 2.77 7.38 -18.76
CA ASN A 192 2.66 7.53 -20.19
C ASN A 192 2.12 8.93 -20.53
N ALA A 193 3.01 9.77 -21.08
CA ALA A 193 2.66 11.15 -21.43
C ALA A 193 1.71 11.28 -22.63
N GLU A 194 1.67 10.28 -23.53
CA GLU A 194 0.76 10.28 -24.68
C GLU A 194 -0.70 10.11 -24.26
N PHE A 195 -0.94 9.24 -23.25
CA PHE A 195 -2.28 8.91 -22.75
C PHE A 195 -2.59 9.56 -21.39
N GLU A 196 -1.66 10.33 -20.84
CA GLU A 196 -1.76 10.99 -19.53
C GLU A 196 -2.18 10.03 -18.39
N ASN A 197 -1.63 8.81 -18.41
CA ASN A 197 -1.96 7.79 -17.42
C ASN A 197 -0.73 7.25 -16.69
N TYR A 198 -0.98 6.71 -15.49
CA TYR A 198 0.00 6.13 -14.60
C TYR A 198 -0.14 4.61 -14.57
N THR A 199 0.98 3.90 -14.55
CA THR A 199 1.04 2.48 -14.23
C THR A 199 1.32 2.33 -12.74
N LEU A 200 0.50 1.53 -12.06
CA LEU A 200 0.66 1.24 -10.63
C LEU A 200 1.19 -0.17 -10.41
N GLY A 201 1.84 -0.37 -9.27
CA GLY A 201 2.31 -1.67 -8.82
C GLY A 201 2.71 -1.63 -7.34
N PHE A 202 3.05 -2.77 -6.77
CA PHE A 202 3.55 -2.83 -5.40
C PHE A 202 4.85 -2.03 -5.25
N PRO A 203 5.00 -1.23 -4.18
CA PRO A 203 6.23 -0.47 -3.96
C PRO A 203 7.42 -1.39 -3.73
N ASN A 204 7.26 -2.41 -2.89
CA ASN A 204 8.35 -3.28 -2.44
C ASN A 204 7.84 -4.63 -1.91
N ARG A 205 8.77 -5.51 -1.56
CA ARG A 205 8.47 -6.85 -1.07
C ARG A 205 7.74 -6.90 0.27
N GLU A 206 7.90 -5.92 1.14
CA GLU A 206 7.14 -5.88 2.39
C GLU A 206 5.65 -5.79 2.11
N VAL A 207 5.28 -4.82 1.25
CA VAL A 207 3.88 -4.55 0.91
C VAL A 207 3.28 -5.68 0.09
N GLU A 208 3.97 -6.11 -0.97
CA GLU A 208 3.55 -7.23 -1.82
C GLU A 208 3.25 -8.49 -0.99
N GLN A 209 4.24 -8.97 -0.24
CA GLN A 209 4.11 -10.20 0.56
C GLN A 209 3.06 -10.06 1.66
N GLY A 210 3.00 -8.91 2.31
CA GLY A 210 2.02 -8.65 3.36
C GLY A 210 0.61 -8.63 2.82
N PHE A 211 0.40 -7.95 1.69
CA PHE A 211 -0.90 -7.83 1.04
C PHE A 211 -1.42 -9.19 0.54
N LEU A 212 -0.59 -9.93 -0.19
CA LEU A 212 -0.95 -11.26 -0.69
C LEU A 212 -1.24 -12.25 0.44
N ARG A 213 -0.43 -12.26 1.51
CA ARG A 213 -0.70 -13.10 2.70
C ARG A 213 -2.01 -12.74 3.37
N PHE A 214 -2.36 -11.46 3.38
CA PHE A 214 -3.60 -11.00 3.97
C PHE A 214 -4.81 -11.35 3.12
N LEU A 215 -4.70 -11.31 1.79
CA LEU A 215 -5.76 -11.68 0.86
C LEU A 215 -6.04 -13.18 0.84
N LEU A 216 -5.01 -14.02 0.95
CA LEU A 216 -5.13 -15.47 0.79
C LEU A 216 -6.26 -16.10 1.60
N PRO A 217 -6.44 -15.84 2.92
CA PRO A 217 -7.53 -16.42 3.69
C PRO A 217 -8.92 -16.02 3.21
N HIS A 218 -9.02 -14.89 2.52
CA HIS A 218 -10.29 -14.35 2.07
C HIS A 218 -10.71 -14.86 0.70
N TYR A 219 -9.75 -15.21 -0.15
CA TYR A 219 -10.00 -15.71 -1.50
C TYR A 219 -9.90 -17.24 -1.60
N ALA A 220 -9.14 -17.86 -0.72
CA ALA A 220 -8.82 -19.30 -0.79
C ALA A 220 -9.45 -20.12 0.34
N SER A 221 -10.34 -19.58 1.16
CA SER A 221 -10.96 -20.26 2.31
C SER A 221 -9.98 -20.94 3.30
N VAL A 222 -8.70 -20.51 3.25
CA VAL A 222 -7.66 -21.01 4.16
C VAL A 222 -7.70 -20.18 5.44
N SER A 223 -7.61 -20.84 6.60
CA SER A 223 -7.55 -20.09 7.87
C SER A 223 -6.27 -19.27 7.97
N ILE A 224 -6.36 -18.07 8.56
CA ILE A 224 -5.23 -17.16 8.75
C ILE A 224 -4.03 -17.86 9.41
N SER A 225 -4.29 -18.78 10.35
CA SER A 225 -3.24 -19.53 11.06
C SER A 225 -2.53 -20.56 10.20
N LYS A 226 -3.18 -21.12 9.17
CA LYS A 226 -2.61 -22.13 8.27
C LYS A 226 -1.94 -21.52 7.05
N SER A 227 -2.35 -20.34 6.63
CA SER A 227 -1.88 -19.66 5.43
C SER A 227 -0.33 -19.57 5.31
N PRO A 228 0.44 -19.19 6.37
CA PRO A 228 1.90 -19.16 6.27
C PRO A 228 2.54 -20.53 5.98
N TYR A 229 1.99 -21.60 6.57
CA TYR A 229 2.47 -22.96 6.35
C TYR A 229 2.20 -23.42 4.92
N GLU A 230 0.99 -23.19 4.40
CA GLU A 230 0.64 -23.56 3.03
C GLU A 230 1.53 -22.84 2.01
N ILE A 231 1.72 -21.52 2.17
CA ILE A 231 2.64 -20.75 1.31
C ILE A 231 4.05 -21.33 1.37
N GLN A 232 4.55 -21.66 2.56
CA GLN A 232 5.89 -22.23 2.71
C GLN A 232 6.03 -23.58 2.00
N CYS A 233 5.01 -24.42 2.05
CA CYS A 233 4.99 -25.70 1.36
C CYS A 233 5.00 -25.52 -0.15
N PHE A 234 4.12 -24.70 -0.72
CA PHE A 234 4.09 -24.37 -2.15
C PHE A 234 5.45 -23.87 -2.65
N VAL A 235 6.03 -22.88 -1.96
CA VAL A 235 7.34 -22.33 -2.31
C VAL A 235 8.44 -23.37 -2.18
N GLY A 236 8.37 -24.24 -1.17
CA GLY A 236 9.34 -25.32 -0.95
C GLY A 236 9.33 -26.35 -2.06
N GLU A 237 8.16 -26.75 -2.54
CA GLU A 237 7.97 -27.68 -3.65
C GLU A 237 8.51 -27.10 -4.97
N VAL A 238 8.15 -25.85 -5.28
CA VAL A 238 8.67 -25.13 -6.47
C VAL A 238 10.21 -25.04 -6.45
N ARG A 239 10.80 -24.67 -5.30
CA ARG A 239 12.26 -24.54 -5.17
C ARG A 239 13.00 -25.86 -5.32
N LYS A 240 12.38 -26.98 -4.95
CA LYS A 240 12.94 -28.32 -5.11
C LYS A 240 12.71 -28.91 -6.50
N GLY A 241 11.89 -28.25 -7.33
CA GLY A 241 11.46 -28.80 -8.62
C GLY A 241 10.49 -29.98 -8.46
N ASP A 242 9.83 -30.12 -7.31
CA ASP A 242 8.85 -31.16 -7.02
C ASP A 242 7.48 -30.78 -7.61
N VAL A 243 7.36 -30.98 -8.91
CA VAL A 243 6.14 -30.64 -9.68
C VAL A 243 4.95 -31.49 -9.23
N ASP A 244 5.17 -32.77 -8.96
CA ASP A 244 4.10 -33.69 -8.55
C ASP A 244 3.56 -33.32 -7.16
N GLY A 245 4.44 -33.02 -6.22
CA GLY A 245 4.07 -32.50 -4.90
C GLY A 245 3.29 -31.19 -4.99
N PHE A 246 3.77 -30.25 -5.81
CA PHE A 246 3.10 -28.98 -6.07
C PHE A 246 1.69 -29.16 -6.64
N LEU A 247 1.54 -29.97 -7.68
CA LEU A 247 0.24 -30.22 -8.32
C LEU A 247 -0.73 -30.96 -7.40
N SER A 248 -0.24 -31.92 -6.61
CA SER A 248 -1.07 -32.64 -5.63
C SER A 248 -1.59 -31.70 -4.53
N ARG A 249 -0.74 -30.78 -4.04
CA ARG A 249 -1.13 -29.75 -3.08
C ARG A 249 -2.11 -28.76 -3.69
N LEU A 250 -1.89 -28.34 -4.92
CA LEU A 250 -2.77 -27.42 -5.65
C LEU A 250 -4.16 -28.06 -5.84
N GLN A 251 -4.22 -29.35 -6.18
CA GLN A 251 -5.49 -30.09 -6.27
C GLN A 251 -6.22 -30.11 -4.92
N THR A 252 -5.52 -30.46 -3.82
CA THR A 252 -6.11 -30.44 -2.47
C THR A 252 -6.63 -29.06 -2.10
N PHE A 253 -5.88 -28.02 -2.46
CA PHE A 253 -6.26 -26.63 -2.21
C PHE A 253 -7.56 -26.24 -2.94
N PHE A 254 -7.74 -26.66 -4.19
CA PHE A 254 -8.98 -26.44 -4.94
C PHE A 254 -10.13 -27.32 -4.46
N ASP A 255 -9.87 -28.55 -4.03
CA ASP A 255 -10.89 -29.45 -3.47
C ASP A 255 -11.48 -28.90 -2.16
N ASP A 256 -10.66 -28.19 -1.37
CA ASP A 256 -11.09 -27.52 -0.12
C ASP A 256 -11.73 -26.13 -0.38
N THR A 257 -11.70 -25.64 -1.63
CA THR A 257 -12.26 -24.32 -1.99
C THR A 257 -13.76 -24.46 -2.28
N PRO A 258 -14.63 -23.66 -1.67
CA PRO A 258 -16.06 -23.68 -1.95
C PRO A 258 -16.34 -23.46 -3.45
N TYR A 259 -17.28 -24.27 -3.99
CA TYR A 259 -17.65 -24.28 -5.40
C TYR A 259 -18.05 -22.88 -5.94
N GLU A 260 -18.64 -22.03 -5.10
CA GLU A 260 -19.02 -20.67 -5.44
C GLU A 260 -17.81 -19.76 -5.74
N LEU A 261 -16.69 -19.98 -5.05
CA LEU A 261 -15.42 -19.27 -5.31
C LEU A 261 -14.71 -19.85 -6.54
N ALA A 262 -14.79 -21.18 -6.74
CA ALA A 262 -14.21 -21.83 -7.93
C ALA A 262 -14.91 -21.39 -9.23
N LEU A 263 -16.20 -21.13 -9.22
CA LEU A 263 -16.94 -20.61 -10.38
C LEU A 263 -16.51 -19.19 -10.78
N SER A 264 -16.13 -18.35 -9.85
CA SER A 264 -15.62 -17.01 -10.16
C SER A 264 -14.24 -17.05 -10.85
N LEU A 265 -13.47 -18.11 -10.64
CA LEU A 265 -12.17 -18.36 -11.28
C LEU A 265 -12.29 -19.02 -12.67
N ILE A 266 -13.44 -19.64 -12.99
CA ILE A 266 -13.66 -20.36 -14.26
C ILE A 266 -14.33 -19.47 -15.32
N HIS A 267 -14.86 -18.33 -14.96
CA HIS A 267 -15.48 -17.37 -15.88
C HIS A 267 -14.50 -16.31 -16.43
N ILE A 268 -13.23 -16.68 -16.53
CA ILE A 268 -12.22 -15.91 -17.28
C ILE A 268 -12.22 -16.38 -18.73
#